data_c10bfb68d9caa701bd1aef5791270ed0
#
_entry.id   c10bfb68d9caa701bd1aef5791270ed0
#
_cell.length_a   1.000
_cell.length_b   1.000
_cell.length_c   1.000
_cell.angle_alpha   90.00
_cell.angle_beta   90.00
_cell.angle_gamma   90.00
#
_symmetry.space_group_name_H-M   'P 1'
#
loop_
_entity.id
_entity.type
_entity.pdbx_description
1 polymer ?
#
loop_
_entity_poly.entity_id
_entity_poly.type
_entity_poly.pdbx_seq_one_letter_code
_entity_poly.pdbx_strand_id
1 'polypeptide(L)'
;MTLPPEARGTPLGQVLRWAFRPLAFMQECRERYGDSFSVRFPGFERPMVLISDPAAIKALYMERAHGLPAGRNIVLEPVLGSRSLLLQEGAEHLARRRLMLPPFHGERMRSYEETMREIVNAEIDSWPLDREFPIHSRMQAVTLEIILRAVFGVSEGPRLDRLRGMLATVLQETASPRSQLIGLATRRFEGGGPWAKFEGQLRAADDLLYAEIAEHRERPDLEERDDILSMLMLARFEDGEAMSDTELRDQLMTLLLAGHETTATALAWTFDLLLCHQRALDRLRASLEGGEEGYLRATITESLRLRPVVPLAGRRLAKKLNADGLTLPAGTDVTPAIWLTHTCADIYPEPFAFKPERFLEDDPDTYAWIPFGGGVRRCLGASFAEFEMRIVLREILTRCDQIGRASCRERV
;
A
#
# COMPACT_ATOMS: atom_id res chain seq x y z
N MET A 1 -16.57 -30.95 -3.14
CA MET A 1 -15.89 -29.97 -4.00
C MET A 1 -14.44 -29.93 -3.59
N THR A 2 -13.54 -30.20 -4.52
CA THR A 2 -12.09 -30.20 -4.29
C THR A 2 -11.56 -28.77 -4.54
N LEU A 3 -10.72 -28.28 -3.64
CA LEU A 3 -9.97 -27.03 -3.87
C LEU A 3 -8.98 -27.22 -5.04
N PRO A 4 -8.51 -26.13 -5.67
CA PRO A 4 -7.44 -26.20 -6.67
C PRO A 4 -6.22 -26.98 -6.17
N PRO A 5 -5.38 -27.54 -7.08
CA PRO A 5 -4.22 -28.33 -6.70
C PRO A 5 -3.34 -27.65 -5.66
N GLU A 6 -2.90 -28.40 -4.65
CA GLU A 6 -2.01 -27.88 -3.60
C GLU A 6 -0.56 -27.91 -4.08
N ALA A 7 0.17 -26.84 -3.78
CA ALA A 7 1.59 -26.70 -4.06
C ALA A 7 2.39 -27.84 -3.41
N ARG A 8 3.34 -28.42 -4.13
CA ARG A 8 4.17 -29.53 -3.62
C ARG A 8 5.08 -29.09 -2.47
N GLY A 9 5.32 -30.05 -1.59
CA GLY A 9 6.21 -29.89 -0.44
C GLY A 9 5.46 -29.85 0.89
N THR A 10 6.20 -29.93 1.97
CA THR A 10 5.64 -29.81 3.31
C THR A 10 5.21 -28.35 3.58
N PRO A 11 4.26 -28.09 4.50
CA PRO A 11 3.87 -26.72 4.84
C PRO A 11 5.04 -25.83 5.23
N LEU A 12 6.01 -26.37 5.96
CA LEU A 12 7.23 -25.65 6.34
C LEU A 12 8.11 -25.33 5.11
N GLY A 13 8.24 -26.27 4.18
CA GLY A 13 8.96 -26.08 2.91
C GLY A 13 8.31 -25.00 2.05
N GLN A 14 6.97 -24.95 1.99
CA GLN A 14 6.24 -23.89 1.31
C GLN A 14 6.49 -22.53 1.94
N VAL A 15 6.47 -22.41 3.29
CA VAL A 15 6.80 -21.17 4.02
C VAL A 15 8.21 -20.70 3.74
N LEU A 16 9.20 -21.59 3.77
CA LEU A 16 10.59 -21.23 3.50
C LEU A 16 10.75 -20.69 2.06
N ARG A 17 10.17 -21.36 1.08
CA ARG A 17 10.17 -20.90 -0.32
C ARG A 17 9.46 -19.55 -0.47
N TRP A 18 8.32 -19.38 0.19
CA TRP A 18 7.61 -18.12 0.25
C TRP A 18 8.42 -16.99 0.89
N ALA A 19 9.10 -17.26 2.00
CA ALA A 19 9.86 -16.25 2.72
C ALA A 19 11.12 -15.80 1.97
N PHE A 20 11.80 -16.72 1.27
CA PHE A 20 13.09 -16.43 0.63
C PHE A 20 13.00 -16.19 -0.87
N ARG A 21 12.01 -16.75 -1.57
CA ARG A 21 11.84 -16.64 -3.03
C ARG A 21 10.35 -16.62 -3.42
N PRO A 22 9.56 -15.63 -2.93
CA PRO A 22 8.09 -15.63 -3.09
C PRO A 22 7.66 -15.60 -4.57
N LEU A 23 8.28 -14.75 -5.37
CA LEU A 23 7.89 -14.60 -6.79
C LEU A 23 8.23 -15.85 -7.60
N ALA A 24 9.43 -16.41 -7.44
CA ALA A 24 9.82 -17.66 -8.09
C ALA A 24 8.91 -18.83 -7.67
N PHE A 25 8.56 -18.91 -6.38
CA PHE A 25 7.64 -19.93 -5.88
C PHE A 25 6.25 -19.81 -6.51
N MET A 26 5.70 -18.60 -6.59
CA MET A 26 4.41 -18.37 -7.25
C MET A 26 4.46 -18.70 -8.74
N GLN A 27 5.52 -18.29 -9.44
CA GLN A 27 5.71 -18.56 -10.86
C GLN A 27 5.78 -20.07 -11.15
N GLU A 28 6.60 -20.81 -10.41
CA GLU A 28 6.68 -22.28 -10.53
C GLU A 28 5.34 -22.97 -10.25
N CYS A 29 4.57 -22.47 -9.28
CA CYS A 29 3.23 -23.00 -9.01
C CYS A 29 2.29 -22.75 -10.20
N ARG A 30 2.30 -21.53 -10.77
CA ARG A 30 1.49 -21.20 -11.95
C ARG A 30 1.84 -22.07 -13.15
N GLU A 31 3.12 -22.23 -13.45
CA GLU A 31 3.59 -23.07 -14.59
C GLU A 31 3.14 -24.53 -14.43
N ARG A 32 3.02 -25.00 -13.19
CA ARG A 32 2.67 -26.39 -12.92
C ARG A 32 1.17 -26.65 -12.80
N TYR A 33 0.43 -25.73 -12.22
CA TYR A 33 -0.96 -25.93 -11.80
C TYR A 33 -1.94 -25.01 -12.53
N GLY A 34 -1.46 -24.05 -13.31
CA GLY A 34 -2.28 -23.04 -13.96
C GLY A 34 -2.59 -21.84 -13.06
N ASP A 35 -3.58 -21.05 -13.44
CA ASP A 35 -3.93 -19.77 -12.82
C ASP A 35 -4.63 -19.90 -11.45
N SER A 36 -4.86 -21.12 -10.97
CA SER A 36 -5.48 -21.38 -9.67
C SER A 36 -4.79 -22.53 -8.95
N PHE A 37 -4.23 -22.26 -7.78
CA PHE A 37 -3.58 -23.28 -6.95
C PHE A 37 -3.69 -22.94 -5.47
N SER A 38 -3.46 -23.93 -4.60
CA SER A 38 -3.54 -23.79 -3.16
C SER A 38 -2.15 -23.85 -2.51
N VAL A 39 -1.93 -23.05 -1.47
CA VAL A 39 -0.73 -23.09 -0.63
C VAL A 39 -1.13 -23.31 0.83
N ARG A 40 -0.33 -24.07 1.56
CA ARG A 40 -0.59 -24.38 2.96
C ARG A 40 0.51 -23.82 3.86
N PHE A 41 0.11 -22.96 4.76
CA PHE A 41 1.02 -22.40 5.77
C PHE A 41 0.74 -23.01 7.16
N PRO A 42 1.78 -23.33 7.96
CA PRO A 42 1.61 -23.77 9.34
C PRO A 42 0.81 -22.76 10.15
N GLY A 43 -0.08 -23.23 11.00
CA GLY A 43 -0.95 -22.36 11.84
C GLY A 43 -2.21 -21.87 11.16
N PHE A 44 -2.41 -22.14 9.87
CA PHE A 44 -3.68 -21.92 9.19
C PHE A 44 -4.44 -23.25 9.03
N GLU A 45 -5.69 -23.27 9.45
CA GLU A 45 -6.52 -24.48 9.38
C GLU A 45 -6.79 -24.95 7.94
N ARG A 46 -6.87 -23.99 7.03
CA ARG A 46 -7.22 -24.24 5.61
C ARG A 46 -6.13 -23.70 4.70
N PRO A 47 -5.94 -24.34 3.53
CA PRO A 47 -5.04 -23.79 2.51
C PRO A 47 -5.62 -22.49 1.95
N MET A 48 -4.72 -21.56 1.60
CA MET A 48 -5.04 -20.34 0.89
C MET A 48 -5.04 -20.62 -0.62
N VAL A 49 -6.10 -20.24 -1.32
CA VAL A 49 -6.22 -20.39 -2.78
C VAL A 49 -5.69 -19.10 -3.44
N LEU A 50 -4.68 -19.24 -4.28
CA LEU A 50 -4.21 -18.15 -5.14
C LEU A 50 -4.92 -18.25 -6.50
N ILE A 51 -5.32 -17.09 -7.04
CA ILE A 51 -5.91 -16.93 -8.36
C ILE A 51 -5.21 -15.84 -9.13
N SER A 52 -4.93 -16.04 -10.42
CA SER A 52 -4.29 -15.03 -11.29
C SER A 52 -5.08 -14.73 -12.56
N ASP A 53 -6.12 -15.51 -12.86
CA ASP A 53 -7.02 -15.26 -13.98
C ASP A 53 -7.89 -14.02 -13.75
N PRO A 54 -7.94 -13.03 -14.69
CA PRO A 54 -8.76 -11.83 -14.56
C PRO A 54 -10.26 -12.09 -14.40
N ALA A 55 -10.83 -13.14 -15.04
CA ALA A 55 -12.25 -13.45 -14.92
C ALA A 55 -12.59 -13.96 -13.51
N ALA A 56 -11.73 -14.81 -12.93
CA ALA A 56 -11.85 -15.26 -11.54
C ALA A 56 -11.69 -14.12 -10.55
N ILE A 57 -10.74 -13.20 -10.78
CA ILE A 57 -10.51 -11.99 -9.99
C ILE A 57 -11.73 -11.05 -10.07
N LYS A 58 -12.29 -10.87 -11.28
CA LYS A 58 -13.52 -10.09 -11.48
C LYS A 58 -14.67 -10.68 -10.66
N ALA A 59 -14.90 -11.98 -10.77
CA ALA A 59 -15.96 -12.65 -10.03
C ALA A 59 -15.79 -12.47 -8.50
N LEU A 60 -14.54 -12.56 -7.99
CA LEU A 60 -14.23 -12.31 -6.60
C LEU A 60 -14.55 -10.87 -6.20
N TYR A 61 -14.13 -9.88 -6.99
CA TYR A 61 -14.29 -8.46 -6.64
C TYR A 61 -15.72 -7.94 -6.81
N MET A 62 -16.52 -8.58 -7.65
CA MET A 62 -17.96 -8.28 -7.79
C MET A 62 -18.79 -8.80 -6.60
N GLU A 63 -18.31 -9.80 -5.87
CA GLU A 63 -18.96 -10.26 -4.64
C GLU A 63 -18.71 -9.23 -3.53
N ARG A 64 -19.78 -8.71 -2.93
CA ARG A 64 -19.69 -7.64 -1.91
C ARG A 64 -19.51 -8.17 -0.50
N ALA A 65 -19.86 -9.42 -0.25
CA ALA A 65 -19.81 -10.03 1.08
C ALA A 65 -18.52 -10.83 1.27
N HIS A 66 -17.45 -10.15 1.64
CA HIS A 66 -16.17 -10.77 1.96
C HIS A 66 -15.76 -10.49 3.39
N GLY A 67 -15.19 -11.52 4.05
CA GLY A 67 -14.42 -11.39 5.27
C GLY A 67 -12.93 -11.13 4.99
N LEU A 68 -12.19 -10.90 6.06
CA LEU A 68 -10.74 -10.84 6.05
C LEU A 68 -10.14 -12.26 6.16
N PRO A 69 -8.98 -12.52 5.56
CA PRO A 69 -8.27 -13.78 5.77
C PRO A 69 -7.95 -14.02 7.24
N ALA A 70 -7.90 -15.28 7.64
CA ALA A 70 -7.56 -15.66 9.01
C ALA A 70 -6.20 -15.07 9.42
N GLY A 71 -6.09 -14.65 10.69
CA GLY A 71 -4.85 -14.18 11.28
C GLY A 71 -4.45 -12.74 10.99
N ARG A 72 -5.14 -12.03 10.08
CA ARG A 72 -4.81 -10.62 9.77
C ARG A 72 -4.92 -9.71 10.99
N ASN A 73 -5.94 -9.90 11.81
CA ASN A 73 -6.17 -9.10 13.02
C ASN A 73 -5.05 -9.27 14.05
N ILE A 74 -4.47 -10.46 14.13
CA ILE A 74 -3.39 -10.75 15.10
C ILE A 74 -2.16 -9.85 14.88
N VAL A 75 -1.86 -9.53 13.63
CA VAL A 75 -0.65 -8.78 13.26
C VAL A 75 -0.90 -7.27 13.27
N LEU A 76 -2.02 -6.82 12.73
CA LEU A 76 -2.28 -5.40 12.48
C LEU A 76 -3.05 -4.69 13.61
N GLU A 77 -3.92 -5.40 14.32
CA GLU A 77 -4.78 -4.81 15.35
C GLU A 77 -4.00 -4.11 16.47
N PRO A 78 -2.86 -4.64 16.98
CA PRO A 78 -2.09 -3.93 18.01
C PRO A 78 -1.58 -2.56 17.58
N VAL A 79 -1.35 -2.36 16.28
CA VAL A 79 -0.85 -1.09 15.72
C VAL A 79 -1.97 -0.17 15.29
N LEU A 80 -2.91 -0.72 14.53
CA LEU A 80 -3.98 0.07 13.89
C LEU A 80 -5.19 0.33 14.78
N GLY A 81 -5.40 -0.52 15.82
CA GLY A 81 -6.61 -0.55 16.61
C GLY A 81 -7.76 -1.31 15.93
N SER A 82 -8.70 -1.79 16.76
CA SER A 82 -9.80 -2.65 16.29
C SER A 82 -10.82 -1.95 15.38
N ARG A 83 -10.86 -0.61 15.40
CA ARG A 83 -11.78 0.20 14.59
C ARG A 83 -11.18 0.63 13.24
N SER A 84 -9.93 0.27 12.97
CA SER A 84 -9.26 0.53 11.68
C SER A 84 -10.08 0.03 10.49
N LEU A 85 -10.20 0.84 9.44
CA LEU A 85 -10.85 0.46 8.17
C LEU A 85 -10.28 -0.84 7.58
N LEU A 86 -8.99 -1.11 7.78
CA LEU A 86 -8.34 -2.32 7.28
C LEU A 86 -8.78 -3.59 8.00
N LEU A 87 -9.31 -3.48 9.23
CA LEU A 87 -9.71 -4.60 10.08
C LEU A 87 -11.22 -4.78 10.16
N GLN A 88 -11.99 -3.77 9.76
CA GLN A 88 -13.44 -3.83 9.75
C GLN A 88 -13.99 -4.66 8.58
N GLU A 89 -15.16 -5.27 8.76
CA GLU A 89 -15.86 -6.09 7.77
C GLU A 89 -17.30 -5.63 7.53
N GLY A 90 -17.90 -6.10 6.44
CA GLY A 90 -19.32 -5.92 6.15
C GLY A 90 -19.79 -4.46 6.15
N ALA A 91 -20.91 -4.19 6.84
CA ALA A 91 -21.54 -2.88 6.88
C ALA A 91 -20.68 -1.83 7.59
N GLU A 92 -19.97 -2.21 8.66
CA GLU A 92 -19.08 -1.30 9.40
C GLU A 92 -17.92 -0.80 8.54
N HIS A 93 -17.30 -1.69 7.76
CA HIS A 93 -16.28 -1.30 6.78
C HIS A 93 -16.84 -0.31 5.76
N LEU A 94 -18.02 -0.59 5.20
CA LEU A 94 -18.62 0.27 4.17
C LEU A 94 -18.97 1.66 4.72
N ALA A 95 -19.54 1.72 5.93
CA ALA A 95 -19.88 2.98 6.59
C ALA A 95 -18.64 3.85 6.79
N ARG A 96 -17.56 3.31 7.39
CA ARG A 96 -16.30 4.04 7.59
C ARG A 96 -15.64 4.42 6.28
N ARG A 97 -15.65 3.50 5.30
CA ARG A 97 -15.08 3.80 3.97
C ARG A 97 -15.75 5.00 3.31
N ARG A 98 -17.08 5.15 3.43
CA ARG A 98 -17.82 6.31 2.89
C ARG A 98 -17.36 7.62 3.52
N LEU A 99 -17.12 7.64 4.84
CA LEU A 99 -16.65 8.84 5.54
C LEU A 99 -15.20 9.20 5.20
N MET A 100 -14.37 8.19 4.95
CA MET A 100 -12.94 8.39 4.68
C MET A 100 -12.64 8.66 3.20
N LEU A 101 -13.57 8.46 2.27
CA LEU A 101 -13.32 8.56 0.83
C LEU A 101 -13.16 10.01 0.32
N PRO A 102 -13.96 11.00 0.78
CA PRO A 102 -13.97 12.36 0.23
C PRO A 102 -12.60 13.05 0.18
N PRO A 103 -11.71 12.96 1.20
CA PRO A 103 -10.41 13.63 1.17
C PRO A 103 -9.50 13.18 0.01
N PHE A 104 -9.72 11.98 -0.55
CA PHE A 104 -8.85 11.36 -1.56
C PHE A 104 -9.41 11.46 -2.98
N HIS A 105 -10.43 12.32 -3.22
CA HIS A 105 -11.10 12.44 -4.52
C HIS A 105 -11.41 13.89 -4.90
N GLY A 106 -11.54 14.11 -6.21
CA GLY A 106 -12.02 15.37 -6.77
C GLY A 106 -11.06 16.55 -6.61
N GLU A 107 -11.62 17.74 -6.40
CA GLU A 107 -10.86 19.00 -6.29
C GLU A 107 -9.93 19.04 -5.08
N ARG A 108 -10.24 18.30 -4.02
CA ARG A 108 -9.41 18.19 -2.82
C ARG A 108 -8.00 17.70 -3.11
N MET A 109 -7.86 16.84 -4.12
CA MET A 109 -6.54 16.38 -4.56
C MET A 109 -5.65 17.53 -5.05
N ARG A 110 -6.24 18.56 -5.65
CA ARG A 110 -5.49 19.71 -6.18
C ARG A 110 -4.99 20.64 -5.09
N SER A 111 -5.69 20.73 -3.95
CA SER A 111 -5.23 21.55 -2.83
C SER A 111 -3.92 21.06 -2.21
N TYR A 112 -3.61 19.76 -2.37
CA TYR A 112 -2.35 19.19 -1.88
C TYR A 112 -1.16 19.41 -2.83
N GLU A 113 -1.39 19.83 -4.09
CA GLU A 113 -0.32 19.89 -5.12
C GLU A 113 0.84 20.79 -4.72
N GLU A 114 0.54 22.02 -4.32
CA GLU A 114 1.59 23.00 -3.95
C GLU A 114 2.36 22.53 -2.71
N THR A 115 1.66 22.05 -1.69
CA THR A 115 2.27 21.48 -0.50
C THR A 115 3.19 20.30 -0.82
N MET A 116 2.77 19.40 -1.72
CA MET A 116 3.62 18.28 -2.16
C MET A 116 4.87 18.77 -2.89
N ARG A 117 4.74 19.79 -3.76
CA ARG A 117 5.87 20.39 -4.47
C ARG A 117 6.87 21.03 -3.50
N GLU A 118 6.40 21.80 -2.54
CA GLU A 118 7.25 22.43 -1.50
C GLU A 118 8.03 21.37 -0.74
N ILE A 119 7.37 20.30 -0.28
CA ILE A 119 8.00 19.20 0.45
C ILE A 119 9.09 18.52 -0.39
N VAL A 120 8.77 18.17 -1.63
CA VAL A 120 9.72 17.51 -2.53
C VAL A 120 10.92 18.41 -2.80
N ASN A 121 10.69 19.68 -3.06
CA ASN A 121 11.76 20.64 -3.35
C ASN A 121 12.67 20.86 -2.13
N ALA A 122 12.10 20.98 -0.93
CA ALA A 122 12.87 21.09 0.32
C ALA A 122 13.71 19.83 0.59
N GLU A 123 13.18 18.63 0.29
CA GLU A 123 13.93 17.39 0.43
C GLU A 123 15.08 17.31 -0.58
N ILE A 124 14.86 17.68 -1.86
CA ILE A 124 15.91 17.72 -2.89
C ILE A 124 17.05 18.66 -2.47
N ASP A 125 16.74 19.85 -1.90
CA ASP A 125 17.73 20.81 -1.43
C ASP A 125 18.61 20.26 -0.30
N SER A 126 18.14 19.25 0.44
CA SER A 126 18.88 18.56 1.49
C SER A 126 19.81 17.45 0.99
N TRP A 127 19.73 17.09 -0.31
CA TRP A 127 20.48 15.95 -0.84
C TRP A 127 21.97 16.23 -0.95
N PRO A 128 22.82 15.28 -0.58
CA PRO A 128 24.26 15.42 -0.79
C PRO A 128 24.58 15.36 -2.29
N LEU A 129 25.38 16.31 -2.79
CA LEU A 129 25.76 16.41 -4.20
C LEU A 129 27.00 15.58 -4.54
N ASP A 130 27.78 15.17 -3.54
CA ASP A 130 29.11 14.60 -3.67
C ASP A 130 29.20 13.12 -3.30
N ARG A 131 28.10 12.50 -2.91
CA ARG A 131 28.06 11.08 -2.49
C ARG A 131 26.76 10.40 -2.85
N GLU A 132 26.85 9.08 -3.04
CA GLU A 132 25.67 8.23 -3.23
C GLU A 132 24.85 8.10 -1.94
N PHE A 133 23.53 7.98 -2.08
CA PHE A 133 22.60 7.74 -0.99
C PHE A 133 21.45 6.81 -1.43
N PRO A 134 20.83 6.07 -0.50
CA PRO A 134 19.68 5.23 -0.81
C PRO A 134 18.45 6.08 -1.12
N ILE A 135 17.91 5.96 -2.33
CA ILE A 135 16.71 6.73 -2.74
C ILE A 135 15.49 6.39 -1.89
N HIS A 136 15.33 5.13 -1.47
CA HIS A 136 14.17 4.69 -0.68
C HIS A 136 14.02 5.51 0.61
N SER A 137 15.09 5.77 1.37
CA SER A 137 15.02 6.56 2.59
C SER A 137 14.62 8.02 2.34
N ARG A 138 14.97 8.57 1.18
CA ARG A 138 14.55 9.91 0.77
C ARG A 138 13.08 9.92 0.39
N MET A 139 12.61 8.90 -0.31
CA MET A 139 11.19 8.76 -0.62
C MET A 139 10.36 8.55 0.65
N GLN A 140 10.88 7.82 1.65
CA GLN A 140 10.23 7.71 2.96
C GLN A 140 10.11 9.08 3.65
N ALA A 141 11.14 9.93 3.61
CA ALA A 141 11.06 11.26 4.19
C ALA A 141 9.99 12.14 3.50
N VAL A 142 9.98 12.13 2.16
CA VAL A 142 8.98 12.86 1.37
C VAL A 142 7.56 12.40 1.67
N THR A 143 7.29 11.09 1.56
CA THR A 143 5.93 10.56 1.70
C THR A 143 5.40 10.68 3.13
N LEU A 144 6.29 10.58 4.15
CA LEU A 144 5.89 10.81 5.54
C LEU A 144 5.48 12.27 5.77
N GLU A 145 6.24 13.21 5.24
CA GLU A 145 5.92 14.63 5.38
C GLU A 145 4.63 14.99 4.63
N ILE A 146 4.44 14.47 3.42
CA ILE A 146 3.21 14.66 2.63
C ILE A 146 1.99 14.16 3.40
N ILE A 147 2.02 12.92 3.91
CA ILE A 147 0.86 12.36 4.61
C ILE A 147 0.60 13.08 5.94
N LEU A 148 1.63 13.50 6.67
CA LEU A 148 1.47 14.29 7.89
C LEU A 148 0.80 15.64 7.62
N ARG A 149 1.23 16.37 6.60
CA ARG A 149 0.59 17.65 6.22
C ARG A 149 -0.82 17.46 5.69
N ALA A 150 -1.06 16.43 4.88
CA ALA A 150 -2.40 16.13 4.38
C ALA A 150 -3.36 15.74 5.53
N VAL A 151 -2.86 15.00 6.53
CA VAL A 151 -3.69 14.53 7.64
C VAL A 151 -3.98 15.64 8.65
N PHE A 152 -2.98 16.43 9.06
CA PHE A 152 -3.11 17.38 10.15
C PHE A 152 -3.19 18.85 9.70
N GLY A 153 -2.89 19.14 8.42
CA GLY A 153 -2.93 20.51 7.88
C GLY A 153 -1.91 21.47 8.50
N VAL A 154 -0.89 20.96 9.21
CA VAL A 154 0.15 21.75 9.85
C VAL A 154 1.52 21.35 9.32
N SER A 155 2.40 22.34 9.17
CA SER A 155 3.74 22.16 8.62
C SER A 155 4.83 22.05 9.69
N GLU A 156 4.62 22.64 10.85
CA GLU A 156 5.66 22.81 11.87
C GLU A 156 5.09 22.72 13.29
N GLY A 157 5.93 22.32 14.23
CA GLY A 157 5.64 22.35 15.65
C GLY A 157 6.30 21.19 16.41
N PRO A 158 6.64 21.41 17.70
CA PRO A 158 7.37 20.41 18.51
C PRO A 158 6.63 19.08 18.65
N ARG A 159 5.28 19.08 18.58
CA ARG A 159 4.46 17.88 18.65
C ARG A 159 4.55 17.09 17.34
N LEU A 160 4.44 17.78 16.21
CA LEU A 160 4.54 17.16 14.89
C LEU A 160 5.94 16.55 14.66
N ASP A 161 6.99 17.21 15.13
CA ASP A 161 8.36 16.69 15.07
C ASP A 161 8.53 15.41 15.89
N ARG A 162 7.94 15.37 17.10
CA ARG A 162 7.92 14.16 17.92
C ARG A 162 7.11 13.04 17.25
N LEU A 163 5.92 13.36 16.73
CA LEU A 163 5.06 12.41 16.04
C LEU A 163 5.77 11.85 14.81
N ARG A 164 6.41 12.68 14.01
CA ARG A 164 7.25 12.29 12.85
C ARG A 164 8.33 11.29 13.25
N GLY A 165 9.13 11.61 14.28
CA GLY A 165 10.19 10.73 14.76
C GLY A 165 9.68 9.41 15.31
N MET A 166 8.55 9.41 16.01
CA MET A 166 7.95 8.20 16.58
C MET A 166 7.31 7.33 15.51
N LEU A 167 6.56 7.92 14.57
CA LEU A 167 5.96 7.20 13.45
C LEU A 167 7.05 6.56 12.57
N ALA A 168 8.12 7.28 12.24
CA ALA A 168 9.24 6.72 11.49
C ALA A 168 9.80 5.47 12.17
N THR A 169 9.93 5.49 13.50
CA THR A 169 10.42 4.33 14.28
C THR A 169 9.42 3.19 14.27
N VAL A 170 8.14 3.45 14.56
CA VAL A 170 7.08 2.43 14.57
C VAL A 170 6.92 1.78 13.19
N LEU A 171 6.94 2.59 12.13
CA LEU A 171 6.82 2.11 10.75
C LEU A 171 8.02 1.24 10.35
N GLN A 172 9.23 1.64 10.70
CA GLN A 172 10.44 0.87 10.43
C GLN A 172 10.43 -0.48 11.18
N GLU A 173 9.99 -0.52 12.43
CA GLU A 173 9.87 -1.76 13.20
C GLU A 173 8.78 -2.68 12.64
N THR A 174 7.65 -2.14 12.21
CA THR A 174 6.55 -2.93 11.61
C THR A 174 6.90 -3.48 10.22
N ALA A 175 7.71 -2.77 9.44
CA ALA A 175 8.17 -3.22 8.12
C ALA A 175 9.27 -4.31 8.20
N SER A 176 9.98 -4.43 9.32
CA SER A 176 11.10 -5.36 9.48
C SER A 176 10.64 -6.80 9.74
N PRO A 177 10.94 -7.79 8.85
CA PRO A 177 10.62 -9.20 9.09
C PRO A 177 11.24 -9.76 10.38
N ARG A 178 12.42 -9.25 10.77
CA ARG A 178 13.08 -9.63 12.04
C ARG A 178 12.28 -9.14 13.24
N SER A 179 11.84 -7.88 13.22
CA SER A 179 11.04 -7.30 14.30
C SER A 179 9.71 -8.02 14.44
N GLN A 180 9.07 -8.37 13.32
CA GLN A 180 7.83 -9.16 13.32
C GLN A 180 8.01 -10.55 13.94
N LEU A 181 9.07 -11.27 13.58
CA LEU A 181 9.38 -12.60 14.15
C LEU A 181 9.72 -12.51 15.65
N ILE A 182 10.53 -11.53 16.04
CA ILE A 182 10.89 -11.30 17.45
C ILE A 182 9.65 -10.88 18.24
N GLY A 183 8.82 -9.97 17.69
CA GLY A 183 7.57 -9.55 18.30
C GLY A 183 6.63 -10.72 18.54
N LEU A 184 6.41 -11.57 17.53
CA LEU A 184 5.56 -12.76 17.64
C LEU A 184 6.09 -13.76 18.68
N ALA A 185 7.41 -13.97 18.72
CA ALA A 185 8.06 -14.88 19.67
C ALA A 185 8.03 -14.35 21.11
N THR A 186 8.17 -13.02 21.29
CA THR A 186 8.25 -12.38 22.61
C THR A 186 6.91 -11.94 23.17
N ARG A 187 5.86 -11.94 22.37
CA ARG A 187 4.48 -11.58 22.79
C ARG A 187 3.95 -12.42 23.95
N ARG A 188 4.48 -13.63 24.16
CA ARG A 188 4.11 -14.52 25.28
C ARG A 188 4.80 -14.19 26.60
N PHE A 189 5.82 -13.33 26.60
CA PHE A 189 6.56 -12.94 27.80
C PHE A 189 6.01 -11.62 28.33
N GLU A 190 5.15 -11.69 29.32
CA GLU A 190 4.63 -10.52 30.03
C GLU A 190 5.78 -9.77 30.73
N GLY A 191 5.90 -8.47 30.48
CA GLY A 191 6.68 -7.55 31.31
C GLY A 191 8.13 -7.25 30.89
N GLY A 192 8.58 -7.64 29.68
CA GLY A 192 9.93 -7.26 29.23
C GLY A 192 10.26 -7.66 27.80
N GLY A 193 11.33 -7.07 27.26
CA GLY A 193 11.85 -7.42 25.92
C GLY A 193 11.40 -6.49 24.79
N PRO A 194 11.73 -6.84 23.52
CA PRO A 194 11.48 -6.00 22.36
C PRO A 194 10.00 -5.62 22.16
N TRP A 195 9.08 -6.53 22.48
CA TRP A 195 7.64 -6.28 22.38
C TRP A 195 7.18 -5.18 23.35
N ALA A 196 7.61 -5.19 24.61
CA ALA A 196 7.25 -4.18 25.58
C ALA A 196 7.80 -2.78 25.21
N LYS A 197 8.99 -2.73 24.62
CA LYS A 197 9.54 -1.47 24.06
C LYS A 197 8.67 -0.95 22.92
N PHE A 198 8.29 -1.81 22.00
CA PHE A 198 7.42 -1.47 20.88
C PHE A 198 6.04 -0.98 21.35
N GLU A 199 5.42 -1.65 22.32
CA GLU A 199 4.16 -1.18 22.93
C GLU A 199 4.32 0.18 23.61
N GLY A 200 5.46 0.44 24.25
CA GLY A 200 5.76 1.75 24.82
C GLY A 200 5.82 2.86 23.75
N GLN A 201 6.42 2.58 22.60
CA GLN A 201 6.46 3.50 21.47
C GLN A 201 5.08 3.74 20.87
N LEU A 202 4.26 2.68 20.73
CA LEU A 202 2.88 2.81 20.25
C LEU A 202 2.04 3.68 21.21
N ARG A 203 2.10 3.43 22.51
CA ARG A 203 1.37 4.25 23.49
C ARG A 203 1.77 5.71 23.42
N ALA A 204 3.06 5.99 23.31
CA ALA A 204 3.52 7.36 23.19
C ALA A 204 3.10 8.03 21.87
N ALA A 205 2.98 7.28 20.76
CA ALA A 205 2.39 7.78 19.51
C ALA A 205 0.89 8.04 19.68
N ASP A 206 0.17 7.16 20.38
CA ASP A 206 -1.25 7.33 20.69
C ASP A 206 -1.52 8.59 21.51
N ASP A 207 -0.70 8.84 22.55
CA ASP A 207 -0.81 10.05 23.36
C ASP A 207 -0.68 11.33 22.53
N LEU A 208 0.22 11.34 21.56
CA LEU A 208 0.38 12.47 20.63
C LEU A 208 -0.81 12.61 19.68
N LEU A 209 -1.35 11.50 19.16
CA LEU A 209 -2.52 11.52 18.30
C LEU A 209 -3.77 11.98 19.03
N TYR A 210 -4.01 11.52 20.25
CA TYR A 210 -5.14 11.98 21.06
C TYR A 210 -5.00 13.47 21.44
N ALA A 211 -3.79 13.93 21.71
CA ALA A 211 -3.55 15.35 21.95
C ALA A 211 -3.83 16.21 20.73
N GLU A 212 -3.49 15.72 19.52
CA GLU A 212 -3.78 16.42 18.26
C GLU A 212 -5.30 16.42 17.97
N ILE A 213 -5.98 15.32 18.19
CA ILE A 213 -7.44 15.21 18.08
C ILE A 213 -8.13 16.22 19.01
N ALA A 214 -7.70 16.31 20.28
CA ALA A 214 -8.28 17.22 21.24
C ALA A 214 -8.06 18.70 20.83
N GLU A 215 -6.85 19.05 20.36
CA GLU A 215 -6.55 20.41 19.90
C GLU A 215 -7.39 20.79 18.68
N HIS A 216 -7.52 19.87 17.69
CA HIS A 216 -8.36 20.12 16.52
C HIS A 216 -9.82 20.38 16.86
N ARG A 217 -10.38 19.70 17.88
CA ARG A 217 -11.77 19.94 18.34
C ARG A 217 -12.01 21.33 18.89
N GLU A 218 -11.00 21.93 19.48
CA GLU A 218 -11.08 23.28 20.08
C GLU A 218 -10.81 24.39 19.06
N ARG A 219 -10.43 24.06 17.83
CA ARG A 219 -10.12 25.05 16.79
C ARG A 219 -11.38 25.76 16.30
N PRO A 220 -11.38 27.11 16.31
CA PRO A 220 -12.53 27.89 15.82
C PRO A 220 -12.71 27.81 14.29
N ASP A 221 -11.67 27.47 13.56
CA ASP A 221 -11.61 27.35 12.11
C ASP A 221 -11.83 25.93 11.58
N LEU A 222 -12.29 24.99 12.42
CA LEU A 222 -12.42 23.56 12.07
C LEU A 222 -13.23 23.32 10.78
N GLU A 223 -14.32 24.06 10.57
CA GLU A 223 -15.19 23.92 9.39
C GLU A 223 -14.55 24.46 8.10
N GLU A 224 -13.59 25.35 8.21
CA GLU A 224 -12.91 25.99 7.07
C GLU A 224 -11.67 25.22 6.63
N ARG A 225 -11.23 24.24 7.42
CA ARG A 225 -10.00 23.48 7.18
C ARG A 225 -10.17 22.37 6.16
N ASP A 226 -9.13 22.16 5.38
CA ASP A 226 -9.06 21.17 4.30
C ASP A 226 -8.25 19.91 4.65
N ASP A 227 -7.71 19.80 5.88
CA ASP A 227 -7.00 18.61 6.32
C ASP A 227 -7.93 17.43 6.60
N ILE A 228 -7.37 16.23 6.49
CA ILE A 228 -8.15 14.99 6.61
C ILE A 228 -8.74 14.82 8.00
N LEU A 229 -8.01 15.18 9.07
CA LEU A 229 -8.50 15.05 10.44
C LEU A 229 -9.73 15.93 10.68
N SER A 230 -9.69 17.20 10.26
CA SER A 230 -10.82 18.12 10.35
C SER A 230 -12.04 17.58 9.58
N MET A 231 -11.83 17.06 8.37
CA MET A 231 -12.90 16.47 7.58
C MET A 231 -13.51 15.23 8.24
N LEU A 232 -12.70 14.35 8.86
CA LEU A 232 -13.20 13.17 9.56
C LEU A 232 -13.96 13.54 10.84
N MET A 233 -13.57 14.61 11.54
CA MET A 233 -14.29 15.11 12.71
C MET A 233 -15.66 15.67 12.36
N LEU A 234 -15.79 16.30 11.19
CA LEU A 234 -17.05 16.86 10.69
C LEU A 234 -17.96 15.80 10.04
N ALA A 235 -17.39 14.68 9.62
CA ALA A 235 -18.14 13.61 8.97
C ALA A 235 -19.14 12.95 9.93
N ARG A 236 -20.28 12.52 9.40
CA ARG A 236 -21.34 11.84 10.16
C ARG A 236 -21.72 10.53 9.50
N PHE A 237 -21.95 9.51 10.33
CA PHE A 237 -22.58 8.27 9.89
C PHE A 237 -24.05 8.51 9.49
N GLU A 238 -24.69 7.51 8.89
CA GLU A 238 -26.09 7.61 8.45
C GLU A 238 -27.08 7.84 9.60
N ASP A 239 -26.72 7.45 10.83
CA ASP A 239 -27.47 7.70 12.07
C ASP A 239 -27.22 9.10 12.68
N GLY A 240 -26.34 9.91 12.07
CA GLY A 240 -25.97 11.25 12.53
C GLY A 240 -24.82 11.29 13.54
N GLU A 241 -24.33 10.15 14.00
CA GLU A 241 -23.21 10.09 14.95
C GLU A 241 -21.87 10.46 14.27
N ALA A 242 -20.98 11.07 15.06
CA ALA A 242 -19.61 11.35 14.66
C ALA A 242 -18.69 10.19 14.99
N MET A 243 -17.51 10.15 14.37
CA MET A 243 -16.44 9.26 14.83
C MET A 243 -15.99 9.63 16.26
N SER A 244 -15.87 8.62 17.11
CA SER A 244 -15.25 8.78 18.44
C SER A 244 -13.74 9.04 18.31
N ASP A 245 -13.10 9.55 19.36
CA ASP A 245 -11.65 9.79 19.37
C ASP A 245 -10.85 8.51 19.14
N THR A 246 -11.32 7.38 19.65
CA THR A 246 -10.72 6.07 19.38
C THR A 246 -10.84 5.69 17.91
N GLU A 247 -11.98 5.93 17.28
CA GLU A 247 -12.15 5.70 15.84
C GLU A 247 -11.26 6.63 15.01
N LEU A 248 -11.22 7.92 15.35
CA LEU A 248 -10.32 8.88 14.70
C LEU A 248 -8.87 8.43 14.81
N ARG A 249 -8.39 8.09 16.01
CA ARG A 249 -7.03 7.57 16.23
C ARG A 249 -6.74 6.35 15.36
N ASP A 250 -7.64 5.38 15.29
CA ASP A 250 -7.47 4.16 14.52
C ASP A 250 -7.43 4.43 13.00
N GLN A 251 -8.25 5.39 12.52
CA GLN A 251 -8.17 5.81 11.12
C GLN A 251 -6.88 6.61 10.82
N LEU A 252 -6.46 7.50 11.71
CA LEU A 252 -5.20 8.24 11.56
C LEU A 252 -4.01 7.30 11.46
N MET A 253 -3.87 6.33 12.38
CA MET A 253 -2.84 5.30 12.31
C MET A 253 -2.91 4.48 11.02
N THR A 254 -4.13 4.19 10.56
CA THR A 254 -4.36 3.47 9.30
C THR A 254 -3.85 4.26 8.10
N LEU A 255 -4.17 5.56 8.03
CA LEU A 255 -3.75 6.43 6.93
C LEU A 255 -2.23 6.66 6.93
N LEU A 256 -1.66 6.92 8.10
CA LEU A 256 -0.22 7.14 8.25
C LEU A 256 0.60 5.91 7.88
N LEU A 257 0.19 4.72 8.35
CA LEU A 257 0.87 3.47 7.99
C LEU A 257 0.70 3.13 6.50
N ALA A 258 -0.52 3.23 5.98
CA ALA A 258 -0.82 2.82 4.61
C ALA A 258 -0.28 3.81 3.56
N GLY A 259 -0.30 5.11 3.84
CA GLY A 259 0.07 6.15 2.87
C GLY A 259 1.57 6.36 2.72
N HIS A 260 2.33 6.18 3.79
CA HIS A 260 3.76 6.46 3.80
C HIS A 260 4.60 5.39 3.07
N GLU A 261 4.71 4.19 3.65
CA GLU A 261 5.68 3.17 3.20
C GLU A 261 5.34 2.62 1.81
N THR A 262 4.06 2.53 1.48
CA THR A 262 3.65 1.98 0.18
C THR A 262 4.04 2.89 -0.98
N THR A 263 3.81 4.20 -0.86
CA THR A 263 4.16 5.16 -1.91
C THR A 263 5.68 5.34 -2.01
N ALA A 264 6.40 5.39 -0.87
CA ALA A 264 7.86 5.42 -0.86
C ALA A 264 8.48 4.23 -1.59
N THR A 265 7.97 3.02 -1.34
CA THR A 265 8.40 1.80 -2.01
C THR A 265 8.09 1.82 -3.51
N ALA A 266 6.89 2.28 -3.91
CA ALA A 266 6.51 2.42 -5.31
C ALA A 266 7.43 3.40 -6.05
N LEU A 267 7.73 4.55 -5.46
CA LEU A 267 8.67 5.54 -5.99
C LEU A 267 10.08 4.96 -6.14
N ALA A 268 10.59 4.30 -5.10
CA ALA A 268 11.91 3.70 -5.13
C ALA A 268 12.04 2.64 -6.24
N TRP A 269 11.02 1.78 -6.44
CA TRP A 269 10.99 0.83 -7.54
C TRP A 269 10.88 1.52 -8.90
N THR A 270 10.15 2.62 -9.01
CA THR A 270 10.06 3.38 -10.26
C THR A 270 11.43 3.97 -10.63
N PHE A 271 12.16 4.53 -9.68
CA PHE A 271 13.53 4.99 -9.90
C PHE A 271 14.47 3.86 -10.28
N ASP A 272 14.42 2.71 -9.59
CA ASP A 272 15.23 1.53 -9.93
C ASP A 272 14.99 1.09 -11.38
N LEU A 273 13.72 0.99 -11.79
CA LEU A 273 13.34 0.63 -13.15
C LEU A 273 13.84 1.66 -14.18
N LEU A 274 13.65 2.95 -13.94
CA LEU A 274 14.11 4.01 -14.82
C LEU A 274 15.65 4.02 -14.97
N LEU A 275 16.37 3.86 -13.86
CA LEU A 275 17.84 3.85 -13.89
C LEU A 275 18.42 2.62 -14.57
N CYS A 276 17.70 1.49 -14.57
CA CYS A 276 18.05 0.30 -15.32
C CYS A 276 17.64 0.38 -16.81
N HIS A 277 16.77 1.32 -17.20
CA HIS A 277 16.23 1.45 -18.55
C HIS A 277 16.43 2.87 -19.10
N GLN A 278 17.68 3.22 -19.44
CA GLN A 278 18.08 4.57 -19.83
C GLN A 278 17.19 5.19 -20.93
N ARG A 279 16.79 4.40 -21.93
CA ARG A 279 15.90 4.88 -23.00
C ARG A 279 14.55 5.37 -22.49
N ALA A 280 13.97 4.69 -21.49
CA ALA A 280 12.71 5.09 -20.88
C ALA A 280 12.92 6.37 -20.04
N LEU A 281 14.04 6.47 -19.32
CA LEU A 281 14.39 7.67 -18.57
C LEU A 281 14.57 8.88 -19.48
N ASP A 282 15.33 8.75 -20.56
CA ASP A 282 15.56 9.84 -21.51
C ASP A 282 14.27 10.30 -22.19
N ARG A 283 13.39 9.35 -22.56
CA ARG A 283 12.08 9.67 -23.13
C ARG A 283 11.16 10.36 -22.10
N LEU A 284 11.18 9.91 -20.85
CA LEU A 284 10.40 10.56 -19.79
C LEU A 284 10.86 12.01 -19.58
N ARG A 285 12.16 12.27 -19.52
CA ARG A 285 12.70 13.63 -19.42
C ARG A 285 12.27 14.50 -20.57
N ALA A 286 12.44 14.03 -21.80
CA ALA A 286 12.01 14.77 -23.00
C ALA A 286 10.51 15.07 -22.99
N SER A 287 9.67 14.14 -22.52
CA SER A 287 8.22 14.34 -22.36
C SER A 287 7.92 15.44 -21.33
N LEU A 288 8.61 15.43 -20.19
CA LEU A 288 8.45 16.44 -19.13
C LEU A 288 8.91 17.85 -19.59
N GLU A 289 10.03 17.95 -20.32
CA GLU A 289 10.50 19.21 -20.93
C GLU A 289 9.48 19.76 -21.95
N GLY A 290 8.82 18.87 -22.70
CA GLY A 290 7.74 19.21 -23.61
C GLY A 290 6.40 19.55 -22.94
N GLY A 291 6.29 19.40 -21.62
CA GLY A 291 5.05 19.62 -20.86
C GLY A 291 4.02 18.50 -21.02
N GLU A 292 4.42 17.32 -21.50
CA GLU A 292 3.56 16.17 -21.72
C GLU A 292 3.59 15.21 -20.52
N GLU A 293 2.43 14.89 -19.97
CA GLU A 293 2.31 13.99 -18.82
C GLU A 293 1.96 12.53 -19.18
N GLY A 294 1.65 12.28 -20.45
CA GLY A 294 1.23 10.96 -20.91
C GLY A 294 2.26 9.87 -20.60
N TYR A 295 3.54 10.16 -20.89
CA TYR A 295 4.61 9.19 -20.63
C TYR A 295 4.94 9.02 -19.15
N LEU A 296 4.76 10.08 -18.32
CA LEU A 296 4.91 9.99 -16.88
C LEU A 296 3.83 9.07 -16.28
N ARG A 297 2.56 9.25 -16.68
CA ARG A 297 1.47 8.35 -16.27
C ARG A 297 1.73 6.91 -16.69
N ALA A 298 2.12 6.69 -17.94
CA ALA A 298 2.45 5.37 -18.47
C ALA A 298 3.61 4.71 -17.70
N THR A 299 4.63 5.50 -17.35
CA THR A 299 5.79 5.04 -16.55
C THR A 299 5.36 4.55 -15.16
N ILE A 300 4.52 5.30 -14.47
CA ILE A 300 3.98 4.91 -13.14
C ILE A 300 3.15 3.64 -13.26
N THR A 301 2.26 3.58 -14.26
CA THR A 301 1.39 2.42 -14.50
C THR A 301 2.21 1.14 -14.76
N GLU A 302 3.25 1.22 -15.59
CA GLU A 302 4.14 0.08 -15.88
C GLU A 302 5.00 -0.30 -14.68
N SER A 303 5.47 0.68 -13.90
CA SER A 303 6.21 0.40 -12.66
C SER A 303 5.37 -0.36 -11.66
N LEU A 304 4.13 0.06 -11.42
CA LEU A 304 3.18 -0.62 -10.54
C LEU A 304 2.74 -1.99 -11.08
N ARG A 305 2.75 -2.19 -12.39
CA ARG A 305 2.54 -3.50 -12.99
C ARG A 305 3.68 -4.46 -12.65
N LEU A 306 4.93 -4.07 -12.93
CA LEU A 306 6.10 -4.92 -12.72
C LEU A 306 6.46 -5.12 -11.25
N ARG A 307 6.25 -4.08 -10.45
CA ARG A 307 6.63 -4.03 -9.02
C ARG A 307 5.43 -3.61 -8.16
N PRO A 308 4.33 -4.39 -8.14
CA PRO A 308 3.23 -4.08 -7.24
C PRO A 308 3.72 -4.15 -5.79
N VAL A 309 3.52 -3.07 -5.04
CA VAL A 309 3.98 -2.98 -3.63
C VAL A 309 3.33 -4.05 -2.76
N VAL A 310 2.04 -4.31 -3.02
CA VAL A 310 1.28 -5.38 -2.39
C VAL A 310 0.99 -6.45 -3.44
N PRO A 311 1.78 -7.54 -3.50
CA PRO A 311 1.64 -8.54 -4.56
C PRO A 311 0.42 -9.47 -4.39
N LEU A 312 -0.27 -9.39 -3.25
CA LEU A 312 -1.35 -10.29 -2.83
C LEU A 312 -2.43 -9.54 -2.05
N ALA A 313 -3.71 -9.81 -2.31
CA ALA A 313 -4.82 -9.14 -1.64
C ALA A 313 -5.91 -10.13 -1.20
N GLY A 314 -5.66 -10.88 -0.11
CA GLY A 314 -6.53 -11.95 0.36
C GLY A 314 -7.94 -11.51 0.78
N ARG A 315 -8.91 -12.42 0.60
CA ARG A 315 -10.30 -12.32 1.02
C ARG A 315 -10.76 -13.67 1.56
N ARG A 316 -11.69 -13.66 2.52
CA ARG A 316 -12.43 -14.85 2.92
C ARG A 316 -13.81 -14.82 2.27
N LEU A 317 -14.18 -15.88 1.57
CA LEU A 317 -15.45 -15.97 0.90
C LEU A 317 -16.59 -16.12 1.92
N ALA A 318 -17.57 -15.23 1.89
CA ALA A 318 -18.82 -15.36 2.66
C ALA A 318 -19.78 -16.34 1.99
N LYS A 319 -19.72 -16.47 0.66
CA LYS A 319 -20.54 -17.35 -0.17
C LYS A 319 -19.66 -18.15 -1.12
N LYS A 320 -20.27 -19.17 -1.75
CA LYS A 320 -19.63 -19.93 -2.83
C LYS A 320 -19.27 -19.00 -3.99
N LEU A 321 -18.03 -19.05 -4.46
CA LEU A 321 -17.57 -18.38 -5.68
C LEU A 321 -17.63 -19.36 -6.85
N ASN A 322 -18.24 -18.91 -7.95
CA ASN A 322 -18.20 -19.61 -9.24
C ASN A 322 -17.61 -18.64 -10.28
N ALA A 323 -16.50 -19.04 -10.87
CA ALA A 323 -15.86 -18.34 -11.97
C ALA A 323 -15.39 -19.40 -12.97
N ASP A 324 -15.29 -19.08 -14.22
CA ASP A 324 -14.98 -19.93 -15.36
C ASP A 324 -14.12 -21.16 -15.01
N GLY A 325 -14.76 -22.32 -14.83
CA GLY A 325 -14.13 -23.58 -14.39
C GLY A 325 -13.68 -23.65 -12.92
N LEU A 326 -13.69 -22.54 -12.17
CA LEU A 326 -13.30 -22.48 -10.75
C LEU A 326 -14.53 -22.42 -9.86
N THR A 327 -14.65 -23.36 -8.92
CA THR A 327 -15.69 -23.34 -7.91
C THR A 327 -15.08 -23.47 -6.52
N LEU A 328 -15.28 -22.45 -5.68
CA LEU A 328 -14.75 -22.39 -4.31
C LEU A 328 -15.89 -22.30 -3.30
N PRO A 329 -15.89 -23.11 -2.23
CA PRO A 329 -16.91 -23.06 -1.19
C PRO A 329 -16.79 -21.81 -0.33
N ALA A 330 -17.86 -21.43 0.35
CA ALA A 330 -17.84 -20.43 1.41
C ALA A 330 -16.79 -20.77 2.48
N GLY A 331 -16.22 -19.75 3.10
CA GLY A 331 -15.16 -19.89 4.11
C GLY A 331 -13.77 -20.18 3.55
N THR A 332 -13.59 -20.21 2.21
CA THR A 332 -12.28 -20.35 1.58
C THR A 332 -11.55 -19.00 1.65
N ASP A 333 -10.28 -19.00 2.03
CA ASP A 333 -9.39 -17.87 1.88
C ASP A 333 -8.86 -17.84 0.44
N VAL A 334 -9.24 -16.79 -0.32
CA VAL A 334 -8.87 -16.61 -1.73
C VAL A 334 -8.03 -15.37 -1.87
N THR A 335 -6.95 -15.47 -2.61
CA THR A 335 -6.00 -14.38 -2.74
C THR A 335 -5.68 -14.14 -4.22
N PRO A 336 -6.14 -13.03 -4.80
CA PRO A 336 -5.60 -12.54 -6.06
C PRO A 336 -4.08 -12.43 -5.98
N ALA A 337 -3.39 -13.17 -6.84
CA ALA A 337 -1.96 -13.11 -7.01
C ALA A 337 -1.62 -12.01 -8.02
N ILE A 338 -1.67 -10.75 -7.55
CA ILE A 338 -1.55 -9.53 -8.35
C ILE A 338 -0.33 -9.60 -9.26
N TRP A 339 0.82 -9.97 -8.72
CA TRP A 339 2.05 -10.07 -9.50
C TRP A 339 1.96 -11.13 -10.62
N LEU A 340 1.32 -12.29 -10.38
CA LEU A 340 1.14 -13.31 -11.42
C LEU A 340 0.22 -12.80 -12.54
N THR A 341 -0.86 -12.10 -12.20
CA THR A 341 -1.75 -11.49 -13.20
C THR A 341 -0.97 -10.45 -14.02
N HIS A 342 -0.22 -9.60 -13.37
CA HIS A 342 0.59 -8.54 -14.00
C HIS A 342 1.75 -9.07 -14.85
N THR A 343 2.19 -10.31 -14.64
CA THR A 343 3.26 -10.97 -15.40
C THR A 343 2.75 -12.11 -16.28
N CYS A 344 1.46 -12.11 -16.60
CA CYS A 344 0.86 -13.06 -17.54
C CYS A 344 1.22 -12.70 -18.98
N ALA A 345 1.86 -13.60 -19.72
CA ALA A 345 2.28 -13.37 -21.11
C ALA A 345 1.08 -13.21 -22.07
N ASP A 346 -0.04 -13.88 -21.76
CA ASP A 346 -1.28 -13.79 -22.55
C ASP A 346 -1.95 -12.41 -22.45
N ILE A 347 -1.68 -11.70 -21.35
CA ILE A 347 -2.20 -10.34 -21.09
C ILE A 347 -1.18 -9.28 -21.48
N TYR A 348 0.08 -9.50 -21.09
CA TYR A 348 1.17 -8.56 -21.28
C TYR A 348 2.30 -9.23 -22.08
N PRO A 349 2.37 -9.03 -23.42
CA PRO A 349 3.51 -9.52 -24.22
C PRO A 349 4.83 -9.02 -23.64
N GLU A 350 5.85 -9.90 -23.57
CA GLU A 350 7.13 -9.65 -22.89
C GLU A 350 6.91 -9.15 -21.44
N PRO A 351 6.28 -9.97 -20.57
CA PRO A 351 5.69 -9.52 -19.30
C PRO A 351 6.72 -9.00 -18.30
N PHE A 352 7.99 -9.38 -18.43
CA PHE A 352 9.08 -8.93 -17.55
C PHE A 352 9.85 -7.71 -18.08
N ALA A 353 9.59 -7.29 -19.34
CA ALA A 353 10.19 -6.08 -19.87
C ALA A 353 9.48 -4.83 -19.35
N PHE A 354 10.28 -3.82 -18.95
CA PHE A 354 9.77 -2.50 -18.58
C PHE A 354 9.49 -1.67 -19.83
N LYS A 355 8.22 -1.52 -20.17
CA LYS A 355 7.75 -0.86 -21.39
C LYS A 355 6.59 0.09 -21.07
N PRO A 356 6.84 1.33 -20.65
CA PRO A 356 5.80 2.33 -20.42
C PRO A 356 4.87 2.53 -21.62
N GLU A 357 5.37 2.31 -22.83
CA GLU A 357 4.65 2.45 -24.09
C GLU A 357 3.35 1.64 -24.16
N ARG A 358 3.23 0.54 -23.38
CA ARG A 358 2.01 -0.26 -23.29
C ARG A 358 0.78 0.52 -22.85
N PHE A 359 1.01 1.61 -22.12
CA PHE A 359 -0.04 2.38 -21.45
C PHE A 359 -0.15 3.81 -21.98
N LEU A 360 0.32 4.05 -23.23
CA LEU A 360 0.21 5.36 -23.85
C LEU A 360 -1.14 5.55 -24.56
N GLU A 361 -1.61 4.53 -25.25
CA GLU A 361 -2.81 4.60 -26.09
C GLU A 361 -4.04 4.08 -25.35
N ASP A 362 -3.89 2.97 -24.61
CA ASP A 362 -4.96 2.28 -23.92
C ASP A 362 -4.78 2.29 -22.42
N ASP A 363 -5.86 2.53 -21.68
CA ASP A 363 -5.89 2.28 -20.24
C ASP A 363 -5.89 0.76 -19.98
N PRO A 364 -5.20 0.31 -18.93
CA PRO A 364 -5.15 -1.12 -18.63
C PRO A 364 -6.52 -1.67 -18.25
N ASP A 365 -6.77 -2.94 -18.60
CA ASP A 365 -8.00 -3.65 -18.16
C ASP A 365 -8.11 -3.65 -16.64
N THR A 366 -9.30 -3.34 -16.14
CA THR A 366 -9.58 -3.12 -14.71
C THR A 366 -9.26 -4.32 -13.83
N TYR A 367 -9.30 -5.54 -14.37
CA TYR A 367 -9.05 -6.77 -13.62
C TYR A 367 -7.72 -7.44 -13.97
N ALA A 368 -7.06 -6.96 -15.01
CA ALA A 368 -5.71 -7.36 -15.39
C ALA A 368 -4.65 -6.45 -14.77
N TRP A 369 -4.97 -5.17 -14.48
CA TRP A 369 -4.09 -4.22 -13.79
C TRP A 369 -4.71 -3.83 -12.45
N ILE A 370 -4.24 -4.46 -11.37
CA ILE A 370 -4.85 -4.39 -10.05
C ILE A 370 -3.85 -4.09 -8.92
N PRO A 371 -2.87 -3.15 -9.09
CA PRO A 371 -1.88 -2.88 -8.04
C PRO A 371 -2.53 -2.32 -6.76
N PHE A 372 -3.69 -1.71 -6.89
CA PHE A 372 -4.50 -1.18 -5.79
C PHE A 372 -5.61 -2.13 -5.31
N GLY A 373 -5.57 -3.39 -5.73
CA GLY A 373 -6.64 -4.35 -5.47
C GLY A 373 -7.95 -3.99 -6.19
N GLY A 374 -9.09 -4.45 -5.67
CA GLY A 374 -10.38 -4.23 -6.33
C GLY A 374 -11.59 -4.46 -5.43
N GLY A 375 -12.78 -4.22 -6.01
CA GLY A 375 -14.06 -4.34 -5.34
C GLY A 375 -14.22 -3.35 -4.19
N VAL A 376 -15.03 -3.71 -3.20
CA VAL A 376 -15.35 -2.86 -2.04
C VAL A 376 -14.14 -2.54 -1.16
N ARG A 377 -13.02 -3.24 -1.32
CA ARG A 377 -11.77 -3.04 -0.58
C ARG A 377 -10.63 -2.52 -1.45
N ARG A 378 -10.94 -1.97 -2.62
CA ARG A 378 -9.93 -1.26 -3.43
C ARG A 378 -9.26 -0.17 -2.59
N CYS A 379 -7.97 0.03 -2.77
CA CYS A 379 -7.20 1.05 -2.04
C CYS A 379 -7.95 2.40 -2.01
N LEU A 380 -8.10 2.96 -0.82
CA LEU A 380 -8.78 4.23 -0.61
C LEU A 380 -7.97 5.38 -1.21
N GLY A 381 -6.65 5.34 -1.00
CA GLY A 381 -5.70 6.35 -1.45
C GLY A 381 -5.11 6.10 -2.84
N ALA A 382 -5.72 5.28 -3.71
CA ALA A 382 -5.15 4.96 -5.02
C ALA A 382 -4.86 6.23 -5.86
N SER A 383 -5.85 7.13 -5.97
CA SER A 383 -5.70 8.38 -6.70
C SER A 383 -4.69 9.32 -6.05
N PHE A 384 -4.63 9.34 -4.70
CA PHE A 384 -3.64 10.13 -3.96
C PHE A 384 -2.22 9.63 -4.22
N ALA A 385 -2.00 8.32 -4.14
CA ALA A 385 -0.69 7.73 -4.40
C ALA A 385 -0.21 7.99 -5.83
N GLU A 386 -1.07 7.82 -6.84
CA GLU A 386 -0.72 8.13 -8.23
C GLU A 386 -0.44 9.62 -8.44
N PHE A 387 -1.20 10.50 -7.79
CA PHE A 387 -0.99 11.95 -7.84
C PHE A 387 0.33 12.34 -7.19
N GLU A 388 0.59 11.83 -6.00
CA GLU A 388 1.85 12.02 -5.27
C GLU A 388 3.05 11.52 -6.09
N MET A 389 2.99 10.30 -6.63
CA MET A 389 4.05 9.77 -7.48
C MET A 389 4.33 10.66 -8.71
N ARG A 390 3.30 11.21 -9.34
CA ARG A 390 3.49 12.13 -10.49
C ARG A 390 4.24 13.39 -10.09
N ILE A 391 3.86 14.02 -8.97
CA ILE A 391 4.52 15.23 -8.49
C ILE A 391 5.97 14.94 -8.12
N VAL A 392 6.21 13.92 -7.31
CA VAL A 392 7.55 13.55 -6.84
C VAL A 392 8.49 13.23 -8.01
N LEU A 393 8.05 12.39 -8.94
CA LEU A 393 8.86 12.02 -10.11
C LEU A 393 9.14 13.23 -11.01
N ARG A 394 8.14 14.10 -11.23
CA ARG A 394 8.32 15.30 -12.03
C ARG A 394 9.36 16.23 -11.41
N GLU A 395 9.20 16.61 -10.14
CA GLU A 395 10.10 17.54 -9.47
C GLU A 395 11.54 17.01 -9.44
N ILE A 396 11.74 15.73 -9.09
CA ILE A 396 13.07 15.13 -9.03
C ILE A 396 13.70 15.04 -10.42
N LEU A 397 12.97 14.58 -11.45
CA LEU A 397 13.52 14.41 -12.79
C LEU A 397 13.78 15.73 -13.52
N THR A 398 13.07 16.79 -13.16
CA THR A 398 13.29 18.13 -13.73
C THR A 398 14.46 18.85 -13.07
N ARG A 399 14.69 18.65 -11.76
CA ARG A 399 15.73 19.35 -11.00
C ARG A 399 17.07 18.59 -10.93
N CYS A 400 17.06 17.27 -11.09
CA CYS A 400 18.25 16.45 -10.92
C CYS A 400 18.77 15.91 -12.26
N ASP A 401 19.89 16.44 -12.73
CA ASP A 401 20.52 16.03 -14.01
C ASP A 401 21.12 14.62 -13.93
N GLN A 402 21.67 14.24 -12.80
CA GLN A 402 22.29 12.93 -12.56
C GLN A 402 21.61 12.25 -11.38
N ILE A 403 20.68 11.35 -11.68
CA ILE A 403 20.19 10.37 -10.72
C ILE A 403 21.05 9.13 -10.91
N GLY A 404 21.86 8.79 -9.93
CA GLY A 404 22.91 7.80 -9.87
C GLY A 404 22.76 6.48 -10.61
N ARG A 405 23.68 5.53 -10.36
CA ARG A 405 23.63 4.19 -10.94
C ARG A 405 22.79 3.24 -10.10
N ALA A 406 21.72 2.68 -10.66
CA ALA A 406 21.10 1.50 -10.07
C ALA A 406 22.08 0.32 -10.17
N SER A 407 22.21 -0.45 -9.09
CA SER A 407 22.83 -1.76 -9.23
C SER A 407 21.79 -2.67 -9.88
N CYS A 408 21.81 -2.80 -11.20
CA CYS A 408 21.02 -3.75 -11.97
C CYS A 408 21.44 -5.19 -11.64
N ARG A 409 21.33 -5.60 -10.38
CA ARG A 409 21.38 -7.00 -10.00
C ARG A 409 19.95 -7.48 -10.07
N GLU A 410 19.64 -8.25 -11.12
CA GLU A 410 18.47 -9.10 -11.17
C GLU A 410 18.42 -9.94 -9.86
N ARG A 411 17.69 -9.45 -8.89
CA ARG A 411 17.22 -10.28 -7.80
C ARG A 411 15.75 -10.59 -8.10
N VAL A 412 15.59 -11.57 -8.97
CA VAL A 412 14.33 -12.31 -9.12
C VAL A 412 14.08 -13.15 -7.88
#